data_41314201eedd776128b9ca43a0e9b4c6
#
_entry.id   41314201eedd776128b9ca43a0e9b4c6
#
_cell.length_a   1.000
_cell.length_b   1.000
_cell.length_c   1.000
_cell.angle_alpha   90.00
_cell.angle_beta   90.00
_cell.angle_gamma   90.00
#
_symmetry.space_group_name_H-M   'P 1'
#
loop_
_entity.id
_entity.type
_entity.pdbx_description
1 polymer ?
#
loop_
_entity_poly.entity_id
_entity_poly.type
_entity_poly.pdbx_seq_one_letter_code
_entity_poly.pdbx_strand_id
1 'polypeptide(L)'
;MTSFSSSSSMLFSGRSWRLIVPFYLLFHAVIISSTIIVTTEAADSPARLSFEIFPPDQIPPGATNGRLFVILSRSSSIQPRLTLGRTGMQRPQALARDVAAFSPGQPVTVGAKDFSFPATNLSQIPPGEYFVQALFDYNPDLRFANAPENLYSKVQKAGIDPAKDIAIKLALTEQIPPEKTPKETQFLKFVKLESKLLSKFYGRPIFLRAGIVLPKDFDKNQSQHYPLWVQIGGLNTRYTAVTTMIGTPSSFRETWLAEGTPRFILVHLDGAGPLGDPYYVDSQNNGPFGEALTKELIPYIEAHYRGVSPGKRVLSGVSTGGWVSLALQVFYPDYFSGAWSSCPDPVDFRALQLINLYDEENAFVEANGRERPSERDLRGKVTLTIREEVRAENLLGRNNCYTTSGEQWGEWTATFSPRGRDGSPIPIWDPTTGRIDREVANYWKRYDLRLYLEQHWAELAPNLRGKLHIASGEADQFYLNEAMHLLDHFLQEKKPSIEAKIVFGPGKGHGWFDLSVADTLKEMQAAVEKP
;
A
#
# COMPACT_ATOMS: atom_id res chain seq x y z
N MET A 1 44.98 -1.89 -45.91
CA MET A 1 46.34 -1.35 -45.74
C MET A 1 46.67 -1.40 -44.30
N THR A 2 47.50 -2.35 -44.01
CA THR A 2 48.67 -2.41 -43.11
C THR A 2 48.37 -2.26 -41.62
N SER A 3 48.34 -3.35 -40.80
CA SER A 3 49.37 -4.31 -40.39
C SER A 3 50.43 -3.75 -39.43
N PHE A 4 50.59 -4.34 -38.27
CA PHE A 4 51.68 -5.13 -37.66
C PHE A 4 51.57 -5.04 -36.13
N SER A 5 51.33 -6.13 -35.37
CA SER A 5 52.26 -7.18 -34.86
C SER A 5 53.43 -6.60 -34.06
N SER A 6 53.86 -7.09 -32.94
CA SER A 6 54.17 -8.46 -32.45
C SER A 6 54.69 -8.34 -31.02
N SER A 7 54.33 -9.23 -30.15
CA SER A 7 55.10 -10.28 -29.46
C SER A 7 56.53 -9.96 -29.01
N SER A 8 56.87 -10.26 -27.72
CA SER A 8 57.93 -11.19 -27.37
C SER A 8 57.97 -11.49 -25.89
N SER A 9 57.96 -12.75 -25.61
CA SER A 9 58.32 -13.49 -24.40
C SER A 9 59.85 -13.44 -24.16
N MET A 10 60.29 -13.51 -22.91
CA MET A 10 61.55 -14.20 -22.55
C MET A 10 61.50 -14.72 -21.12
N LEU A 11 61.64 -16.02 -21.04
CA LEU A 11 62.07 -16.84 -19.91
C LEU A 11 63.57 -16.58 -19.63
N PHE A 12 63.96 -16.57 -18.35
CA PHE A 12 65.29 -17.14 -17.97
C PHE A 12 65.26 -17.72 -16.54
N SER A 13 65.76 -18.92 -16.46
CA SER A 13 66.01 -19.81 -15.32
C SER A 13 67.29 -19.44 -14.60
N GLY A 14 67.40 -19.80 -13.32
CA GLY A 14 68.76 -20.14 -12.84
C GLY A 14 69.05 -20.01 -11.34
N ARG A 15 68.94 -21.13 -10.65
CA ARG A 15 69.83 -21.68 -9.62
C ARG A 15 70.15 -20.94 -8.31
N SER A 16 69.74 -21.61 -7.31
CA SER A 16 70.23 -21.85 -5.93
C SER A 16 71.65 -21.45 -5.57
N TRP A 17 71.85 -20.82 -4.39
CA TRP A 17 72.94 -21.02 -3.48
C TRP A 17 72.46 -21.01 -2.03
N ARG A 18 72.81 -22.10 -1.31
CA ARG A 18 72.62 -22.24 0.14
C ARG A 18 73.75 -21.54 0.85
N LEU A 19 73.47 -20.78 1.89
CA LEU A 19 74.42 -20.45 2.93
C LEU A 19 73.79 -20.66 4.30
N ILE A 20 74.36 -21.54 5.06
CA ILE A 20 74.08 -21.89 6.45
C ILE A 20 74.92 -20.95 7.33
N VAL A 21 74.27 -20.25 8.27
CA VAL A 21 74.93 -19.64 9.43
C VAL A 21 74.00 -19.74 10.66
N PRO A 22 74.54 -20.00 11.85
CA PRO A 22 73.80 -20.67 12.91
C PRO A 22 73.10 -19.74 13.87
N PHE A 23 72.12 -20.34 14.53
CA PHE A 23 71.31 -19.91 15.60
C PHE A 23 72.04 -19.31 16.81
N TYR A 24 71.54 -18.13 17.26
CA TYR A 24 71.53 -17.74 18.65
C TYR A 24 70.08 -17.38 19.08
N LEU A 25 69.53 -18.24 19.94
CA LEU A 25 68.29 -18.05 20.61
C LEU A 25 68.45 -16.98 21.70
N LEU A 26 67.79 -15.85 21.55
CA LEU A 26 67.50 -14.93 22.64
C LEU A 26 65.97 -14.93 22.85
N PHE A 27 65.55 -15.63 23.91
CA PHE A 27 64.17 -15.55 24.40
C PHE A 27 63.94 -14.14 25.00
N HIS A 28 63.19 -13.28 24.30
CA HIS A 28 62.53 -12.14 24.93
C HIS A 28 61.07 -12.52 25.15
N ALA A 29 60.76 -12.77 26.42
CA ALA A 29 59.36 -12.89 26.85
C ALA A 29 58.69 -11.54 26.73
N VAL A 30 57.92 -11.34 25.65
CA VAL A 30 57.00 -10.22 25.55
C VAL A 30 55.71 -10.61 26.31
N ILE A 31 55.59 -10.07 27.52
CA ILE A 31 54.33 -10.12 28.27
C ILE A 31 53.34 -9.19 27.53
N ILE A 32 52.51 -9.77 26.67
CA ILE A 32 51.35 -9.08 26.12
C ILE A 32 50.28 -9.06 27.23
N SER A 33 50.22 -7.96 27.96
CA SER A 33 49.05 -7.67 28.81
C SER A 33 47.84 -7.43 27.91
N SER A 34 47.09 -8.49 27.66
CA SER A 34 45.78 -8.37 27.05
C SER A 34 44.86 -7.67 28.04
N THR A 35 44.74 -6.36 27.92
CA THR A 35 43.66 -5.63 28.56
C THR A 35 42.38 -6.09 27.90
N ILE A 36 41.65 -7.02 28.51
CA ILE A 36 40.26 -7.33 28.16
C ILE A 36 39.48 -6.06 28.50
N ILE A 37 39.20 -5.27 27.47
CA ILE A 37 38.14 -4.23 27.57
C ILE A 37 36.85 -5.04 27.64
N VAL A 38 36.39 -5.33 28.85
CA VAL A 38 35.02 -5.72 29.10
C VAL A 38 34.21 -4.47 28.80
N THR A 39 33.72 -4.35 27.56
CA THR A 39 32.59 -3.47 27.29
C THR A 39 31.43 -4.09 28.09
N THR A 40 31.21 -3.58 29.28
CA THR A 40 29.91 -3.74 29.94
C THR A 40 28.92 -3.10 28.98
N GLU A 41 28.19 -3.93 28.21
CA GLU A 41 26.88 -3.50 27.72
C GLU A 41 26.17 -2.97 28.97
N ALA A 42 25.93 -1.68 28.99
CA ALA A 42 25.11 -1.07 30.01
C ALA A 42 23.77 -1.83 29.95
N ALA A 43 23.49 -2.61 30.98
CA ALA A 43 22.21 -3.27 31.11
C ALA A 43 21.18 -2.16 30.99
N ASP A 44 20.40 -2.19 29.90
CA ASP A 44 19.33 -1.25 29.63
C ASP A 44 18.40 -1.25 30.85
N SER A 45 18.51 -0.25 31.73
CA SER A 45 17.54 -0.07 32.77
C SER A 45 16.17 0.09 32.11
N PRO A 46 15.15 -0.66 32.50
CA PRO A 46 13.86 -0.60 31.84
C PRO A 46 13.40 0.86 31.81
N ALA A 47 13.09 1.35 30.59
CA ALA A 47 12.61 2.71 30.42
C ALA A 47 11.39 2.94 31.32
N ARG A 48 11.47 3.97 32.15
CA ARG A 48 10.42 4.33 33.12
C ARG A 48 9.40 5.32 32.52
N LEU A 49 9.55 5.64 31.22
CA LEU A 49 8.60 6.45 30.47
C LEU A 49 7.29 5.68 30.28
N SER A 50 6.20 6.30 30.70
CA SER A 50 4.85 5.76 30.55
C SER A 50 3.84 6.86 30.20
N PHE A 51 2.71 6.44 29.63
CA PHE A 51 1.61 7.31 29.25
C PHE A 51 0.33 6.75 29.86
N GLU A 52 -0.36 7.56 30.67
CA GLU A 52 -1.66 7.22 31.24
C GLU A 52 -2.76 7.84 30.40
N ILE A 53 -3.54 7.01 29.71
CA ILE A 53 -4.57 7.47 28.79
C ILE A 53 -5.93 7.34 29.44
N PHE A 54 -6.56 8.49 29.66
CA PHE A 54 -7.87 8.58 30.32
C PHE A 54 -8.98 8.51 29.25
N PRO A 55 -9.94 7.57 29.38
CA PRO A 55 -11.13 7.55 28.54
C PRO A 55 -12.01 8.76 28.81
N PRO A 56 -12.93 9.11 27.89
CA PRO A 56 -13.98 10.10 28.16
C PRO A 56 -14.96 9.59 29.22
N ASP A 57 -15.67 10.50 29.88
CA ASP A 57 -16.70 10.16 30.89
C ASP A 57 -17.84 9.31 30.29
N GLN A 58 -18.12 9.49 29.00
CA GLN A 58 -19.07 8.69 28.23
C GLN A 58 -18.37 8.04 27.03
N ILE A 59 -18.35 6.72 27.01
CA ILE A 59 -17.78 5.94 25.91
C ILE A 59 -18.80 5.90 24.75
N PRO A 60 -18.43 6.34 23.54
CA PRO A 60 -19.29 6.17 22.37
C PRO A 60 -19.65 4.71 22.12
N PRO A 61 -20.84 4.38 21.56
CA PRO A 61 -21.19 3.04 21.17
C PRO A 61 -20.11 2.39 20.30
N GLY A 62 -19.69 1.17 20.64
CA GLY A 62 -18.63 0.45 19.92
C GLY A 62 -17.21 0.81 20.32
N ALA A 63 -16.95 1.91 21.04
CA ALA A 63 -15.60 2.36 21.43
C ALA A 63 -15.02 1.63 22.65
N THR A 64 -15.44 0.40 22.93
CA THR A 64 -14.90 -0.41 24.02
C THR A 64 -13.71 -1.28 23.60
N ASN A 65 -13.58 -1.53 22.29
CA ASN A 65 -12.51 -2.36 21.71
C ASN A 65 -11.84 -1.60 20.57
N GLY A 66 -10.55 -1.31 20.73
CA GLY A 66 -9.83 -0.49 19.77
C GLY A 66 -8.32 -0.66 19.89
N ARG A 67 -7.59 0.05 19.03
CA ARG A 67 -6.15 0.20 19.12
C ARG A 67 -5.79 1.60 19.58
N LEU A 68 -5.07 1.66 20.67
CA LEU A 68 -4.62 2.90 21.28
C LEU A 68 -3.21 3.24 20.82
N PHE A 69 -3.02 4.46 20.32
CA PHE A 69 -1.73 4.98 19.92
C PHE A 69 -1.32 6.13 20.83
N VAL A 70 -0.02 6.22 21.10
CA VAL A 70 0.64 7.42 21.67
C VAL A 70 1.70 7.85 20.67
N ILE A 71 1.58 9.06 20.16
CA ILE A 71 2.42 9.59 19.08
C ILE A 71 3.25 10.76 19.62
N LEU A 72 4.56 10.71 19.37
CA LEU A 72 5.53 11.72 19.79
C LEU A 72 6.12 12.41 18.55
N SER A 73 5.98 13.72 18.47
CA SER A 73 6.53 14.53 17.36
C SER A 73 7.43 15.63 17.90
N ARG A 74 8.51 15.94 17.19
CA ARG A 74 9.37 17.11 17.46
C ARG A 74 8.79 18.41 16.92
N SER A 75 7.78 18.33 16.06
CA SER A 75 7.17 19.48 15.41
C SER A 75 5.72 19.66 15.82
N SER A 76 5.29 20.90 15.97
CA SER A 76 3.88 21.29 16.17
C SER A 76 3.19 21.72 14.88
N SER A 77 3.88 21.71 13.74
CA SER A 77 3.33 22.17 12.46
C SER A 77 2.14 21.32 11.98
N ILE A 78 2.15 20.03 12.34
CA ILE A 78 1.07 19.07 12.07
C ILE A 78 0.76 18.35 13.37
N GLN A 79 -0.51 18.10 13.67
CA GLN A 79 -0.88 17.29 14.84
C GLN A 79 -0.25 15.89 14.74
N PRO A 80 0.36 15.37 15.81
CA PRO A 80 1.03 14.06 15.79
C PRO A 80 0.19 12.93 15.20
N ARG A 81 -1.11 12.84 15.56
CA ARG A 81 -2.01 11.81 15.02
C ARG A 81 -2.12 11.80 13.48
N LEU A 82 -1.95 12.95 12.83
CA LEU A 82 -2.04 13.09 11.36
C LEU A 82 -0.77 12.61 10.64
N THR A 83 0.25 12.18 11.38
CA THR A 83 1.49 11.65 10.83
C THR A 83 1.54 10.12 10.83
N LEU A 84 0.55 9.44 11.43
CA LEU A 84 0.40 7.98 11.35
C LEU A 84 -0.08 7.54 9.96
N GLY A 85 0.35 6.34 9.54
CA GLY A 85 -0.12 5.73 8.29
C GLY A 85 0.40 6.42 7.02
N ARG A 86 1.60 7.00 7.04
CA ARG A 86 2.23 7.59 5.85
C ARG A 86 3.46 6.77 5.47
N THR A 87 3.31 5.98 4.42
CA THR A 87 4.41 5.22 3.81
C THR A 87 5.49 6.17 3.27
N GLY A 88 6.77 5.81 3.40
CA GLY A 88 7.90 6.54 2.81
C GLY A 88 8.26 7.89 3.44
N MET A 89 7.54 8.37 4.44
CA MET A 89 7.83 9.64 5.11
C MET A 89 8.56 9.44 6.44
N GLN A 90 9.21 10.51 6.97
CA GLN A 90 9.72 10.47 8.34
C GLN A 90 8.57 10.19 9.30
N ARG A 91 8.58 9.00 9.87
CA ARG A 91 7.53 8.54 10.78
C ARG A 91 7.81 9.05 12.18
N PRO A 92 6.78 9.53 12.90
CA PRO A 92 6.95 9.92 14.29
C PRO A 92 7.25 8.69 15.14
N GLN A 93 7.89 8.89 16.29
CA GLN A 93 7.92 7.85 17.31
C GLN A 93 6.50 7.62 17.82
N ALA A 94 6.05 6.37 17.77
CA ALA A 94 4.73 6.02 18.28
C ALA A 94 4.76 4.69 19.04
N LEU A 95 3.85 4.56 19.99
CA LEU A 95 3.56 3.32 20.72
C LEU A 95 2.13 2.90 20.40
N ALA A 96 1.87 1.59 20.43
CA ALA A 96 0.53 1.06 20.19
C ALA A 96 0.20 -0.10 21.12
N ARG A 97 -1.07 -0.15 21.55
CA ARG A 97 -1.63 -1.18 22.42
C ARG A 97 -3.07 -1.49 22.02
N ASP A 98 -3.41 -2.78 21.95
CA ASP A 98 -4.80 -3.19 21.81
C ASP A 98 -5.53 -3.10 23.16
N VAL A 99 -6.74 -2.56 23.14
CA VAL A 99 -7.59 -2.38 24.32
C VAL A 99 -8.91 -3.09 24.05
N ALA A 100 -9.25 -4.06 24.87
CA ALA A 100 -10.46 -4.88 24.73
C ALA A 100 -11.66 -4.42 25.57
N ALA A 101 -11.42 -3.62 26.61
CA ALA A 101 -12.45 -3.16 27.55
C ALA A 101 -12.16 -1.73 28.01
N PHE A 102 -12.24 -0.78 27.08
CA PHE A 102 -12.06 0.64 27.40
C PHE A 102 -13.28 1.14 28.18
N SER A 103 -13.07 1.66 29.39
CA SER A 103 -14.16 1.99 30.33
C SER A 103 -13.92 3.33 31.03
N PRO A 104 -14.98 4.11 31.29
CA PRO A 104 -14.88 5.37 32.04
C PRO A 104 -14.17 5.19 33.38
N GLY A 105 -13.35 6.18 33.74
CA GLY A 105 -12.65 6.18 35.03
C GLY A 105 -11.49 5.18 35.17
N GLN A 106 -11.22 4.35 34.15
CA GLN A 106 -10.13 3.38 34.16
C GLN A 106 -9.08 3.76 33.11
N PRO A 107 -7.99 4.44 33.49
CA PRO A 107 -6.94 4.80 32.55
C PRO A 107 -6.19 3.56 32.05
N VAL A 108 -5.75 3.62 30.79
CA VAL A 108 -4.89 2.61 30.18
C VAL A 108 -3.46 3.13 30.16
N THR A 109 -2.54 2.37 30.74
CA THR A 109 -1.11 2.68 30.70
C THR A 109 -0.46 2.10 29.46
N VAL A 110 0.21 2.94 28.66
CA VAL A 110 1.04 2.56 27.51
C VAL A 110 2.49 2.84 27.86
N GLY A 111 3.41 1.91 27.61
CA GLY A 111 4.81 2.06 28.01
C GLY A 111 5.74 0.99 27.41
N ALA A 112 6.83 0.67 28.12
CA ALA A 112 7.93 -0.14 27.63
C ALA A 112 7.57 -1.57 27.15
N LYS A 113 6.42 -2.10 27.56
CA LYS A 113 5.94 -3.44 27.15
C LYS A 113 5.09 -3.42 25.88
N ASP A 114 4.73 -2.23 25.42
CA ASP A 114 3.85 -2.06 24.26
C ASP A 114 4.68 -1.94 22.97
N PHE A 115 4.02 -2.20 21.84
CA PHE A 115 4.71 -2.10 20.55
C PHE A 115 5.16 -0.66 20.29
N SER A 116 6.38 -0.49 19.81
CA SER A 116 6.99 0.81 19.58
C SER A 116 7.75 0.84 18.26
N PHE A 117 7.63 1.94 17.52
CA PHE A 117 8.31 2.16 16.25
C PHE A 117 8.53 3.66 15.99
N PRO A 118 9.64 4.11 15.37
CA PRO A 118 10.78 3.35 14.91
C PRO A 118 11.69 2.81 16.04
N ALA A 119 11.83 3.52 17.16
CA ALA A 119 12.58 2.99 18.30
C ALA A 119 11.83 1.80 18.91
N THR A 120 12.54 0.70 19.08
CA THR A 120 11.98 -0.55 19.62
C THR A 120 12.02 -0.63 21.14
N ASN A 121 12.90 0.17 21.73
CA ASN A 121 13.03 0.34 23.16
C ASN A 121 12.87 1.83 23.48
N LEU A 122 12.05 2.15 24.46
CA LEU A 122 11.80 3.54 24.85
C LEU A 122 13.06 4.25 25.34
N SER A 123 14.07 3.54 25.86
CA SER A 123 15.38 4.11 26.22
C SER A 123 16.12 4.72 25.02
N GLN A 124 15.79 4.32 23.80
CA GLN A 124 16.38 4.85 22.57
C GLN A 124 15.75 6.17 22.11
N ILE A 125 14.65 6.60 22.73
CA ILE A 125 14.01 7.87 22.39
C ILE A 125 14.91 9.02 22.86
N PRO A 126 15.39 9.89 21.93
CA PRO A 126 16.29 10.98 22.33
C PRO A 126 15.61 11.93 23.34
N PRO A 127 16.28 12.30 24.43
CA PRO A 127 15.74 13.27 25.38
C PRO A 127 15.39 14.61 24.73
N GLY A 128 14.40 15.32 25.27
CA GLY A 128 14.03 16.65 24.82
C GLY A 128 12.54 16.92 24.84
N GLU A 129 12.13 18.03 24.23
CA GLU A 129 10.73 18.42 24.13
C GLU A 129 10.03 17.72 22.98
N TYR A 130 8.81 17.24 23.24
CA TYR A 130 7.93 16.59 22.28
C TYR A 130 6.52 17.16 22.36
N PHE A 131 5.82 17.08 21.24
CA PHE A 131 4.38 17.21 21.15
C PHE A 131 3.80 15.80 21.18
N VAL A 132 3.04 15.48 22.21
CA VAL A 132 2.51 14.15 22.48
C VAL A 132 1.00 14.16 22.28
N GLN A 133 0.47 13.14 21.61
CA GLN A 133 -0.96 13.00 21.37
C GLN A 133 -1.36 11.52 21.42
N ALA A 134 -2.50 11.22 22.05
CA ALA A 134 -3.12 9.91 22.02
C ALA A 134 -4.24 9.84 20.98
N LEU A 135 -4.43 8.66 20.38
CA LEU A 135 -5.49 8.36 19.44
C LEU A 135 -6.01 6.96 19.73
N PHE A 136 -7.32 6.79 19.82
CA PHE A 136 -7.99 5.51 19.99
C PHE A 136 -8.78 5.19 18.72
N ASP A 137 -8.28 4.21 17.96
CA ASP A 137 -8.86 3.73 16.71
C ASP A 137 -9.79 2.55 16.98
N TYR A 138 -11.10 2.78 16.83
CA TYR A 138 -12.14 1.78 17.02
C TYR A 138 -13.14 1.71 15.86
N ASN A 139 -12.98 2.56 14.83
CA ASN A 139 -13.89 2.54 13.69
C ASN A 139 -13.84 1.18 12.97
N PRO A 140 -14.99 0.48 12.82
CA PRO A 140 -15.02 -0.85 12.21
C PRO A 140 -15.14 -0.83 10.68
N ASP A 141 -15.46 0.33 10.08
CA ASP A 141 -15.85 0.45 8.66
C ASP A 141 -14.73 1.00 7.77
N LEU A 142 -13.84 1.81 8.37
CA LEU A 142 -12.80 2.51 7.66
C LEU A 142 -11.46 2.28 8.39
N ARG A 143 -10.61 1.47 7.79
CA ARG A 143 -9.34 1.08 8.40
C ARG A 143 -8.23 2.07 8.08
N PHE A 144 -8.23 3.18 8.77
CA PHE A 144 -7.11 4.13 8.88
C PHE A 144 -7.18 4.88 10.21
N ALA A 145 -6.03 5.20 10.78
CA ALA A 145 -5.94 5.71 12.16
C ALA A 145 -6.80 6.95 12.43
N ASN A 146 -6.93 7.85 11.45
CA ASN A 146 -7.76 9.04 11.56
C ASN A 146 -9.17 8.85 10.97
N ALA A 147 -9.73 7.64 11.02
CA ALA A 147 -11.10 7.39 10.60
C ALA A 147 -12.09 8.24 11.42
N PRO A 148 -13.22 8.63 10.81
CA PRO A 148 -14.30 9.32 11.51
C PRO A 148 -14.67 8.62 12.82
N GLU A 149 -15.09 9.40 13.80
CA GLU A 149 -15.53 8.96 15.13
C GLU A 149 -14.43 8.45 16.07
N ASN A 150 -13.23 8.15 15.59
CA ASN A 150 -12.10 7.80 16.45
C ASN A 150 -11.83 8.89 17.50
N LEU A 151 -11.48 8.46 18.73
CA LEU A 151 -11.22 9.39 19.84
C LEU A 151 -9.75 9.82 19.86
N TYR A 152 -9.49 11.06 20.24
CA TYR A 152 -8.11 11.55 20.39
C TYR A 152 -7.96 12.57 21.52
N SER A 153 -6.73 12.76 22.00
CA SER A 153 -6.40 13.79 23.00
C SER A 153 -6.05 15.11 22.33
N LYS A 154 -6.13 16.22 23.08
CA LYS A 154 -5.41 17.43 22.70
C LYS A 154 -3.92 17.16 22.63
N VAL A 155 -3.20 17.94 21.82
CA VAL A 155 -1.74 17.89 21.75
C VAL A 155 -1.17 18.49 23.04
N GLN A 156 -0.27 17.77 23.71
CA GLN A 156 0.41 18.22 24.91
C GLN A 156 1.91 18.36 24.63
N LYS A 157 2.53 19.48 25.02
CA LYS A 157 3.97 19.65 25.02
C LYS A 157 4.54 19.02 26.30
N ALA A 158 5.52 18.14 26.17
CA ALA A 158 6.13 17.44 27.31
C ALA A 158 7.63 17.27 27.11
N GLY A 159 8.38 17.44 28.19
CA GLY A 159 9.78 17.05 28.24
C GLY A 159 9.90 15.55 28.47
N ILE A 160 10.56 14.86 27.57
CA ILE A 160 10.80 13.40 27.64
C ILE A 160 12.28 13.17 27.91
N ASP A 161 12.58 12.38 28.93
CA ASP A 161 13.89 11.84 29.24
C ASP A 161 13.71 10.39 29.68
N PRO A 162 14.01 9.42 28.79
CA PRO A 162 13.80 8.01 29.09
C PRO A 162 14.58 7.47 30.30
N ALA A 163 15.63 8.18 30.74
CA ALA A 163 16.40 7.82 31.93
C ALA A 163 15.68 8.19 33.23
N LYS A 164 14.58 8.97 33.15
CA LYS A 164 13.80 9.44 34.31
C LYS A 164 12.45 8.75 34.37
N ASP A 165 11.92 8.62 35.61
CA ASP A 165 10.53 8.22 35.81
C ASP A 165 9.61 9.36 35.38
N ILE A 166 8.93 9.15 34.24
CA ILE A 166 8.00 10.13 33.68
C ILE A 166 6.69 9.41 33.34
N ALA A 167 5.60 9.88 33.93
CA ALA A 167 4.25 9.50 33.55
C ALA A 167 3.52 10.70 32.93
N ILE A 168 3.18 10.60 31.64
CA ILE A 168 2.46 11.66 30.90
C ILE A 168 0.99 11.27 30.85
N LYS A 169 0.11 12.18 31.31
CA LYS A 169 -1.34 11.96 31.33
C LYS A 169 -2.00 12.60 30.12
N LEU A 170 -2.77 11.82 29.36
CA LEU A 170 -3.50 12.27 28.17
C LEU A 170 -4.96 11.85 28.30
N ALA A 171 -5.89 12.80 28.12
CA ALA A 171 -7.32 12.53 28.15
C ALA A 171 -7.88 12.55 26.72
N LEU A 172 -8.64 11.52 26.33
CA LEU A 172 -9.33 11.44 25.04
C LEU A 172 -10.61 12.28 25.09
N THR A 173 -10.47 13.58 24.93
CA THR A 173 -11.57 14.56 25.03
C THR A 173 -12.17 14.96 23.69
N GLU A 174 -11.52 14.57 22.60
CA GLU A 174 -11.90 14.96 21.25
C GLU A 174 -12.34 13.73 20.45
N GLN A 175 -13.23 13.94 19.49
CA GLN A 175 -13.67 12.92 18.54
C GLN A 175 -13.51 13.44 17.11
N ILE A 176 -13.04 12.59 16.22
CA ILE A 176 -12.96 12.92 14.79
C ILE A 176 -14.38 13.04 14.26
N PRO A 177 -14.74 14.19 13.64
CA PRO A 177 -16.10 14.38 13.15
C PRO A 177 -16.56 13.27 12.20
N PRO A 178 -17.84 12.92 12.15
CA PRO A 178 -18.41 12.04 11.14
C PRO A 178 -18.05 12.51 9.72
N GLU A 179 -17.84 11.56 8.82
CA GLU A 179 -17.54 11.87 7.42
C GLU A 179 -18.72 12.64 6.78
N LYS A 180 -18.40 13.81 6.24
CA LYS A 180 -19.40 14.62 5.52
C LYS A 180 -19.21 14.40 4.02
N THR A 181 -20.30 14.04 3.35
CA THR A 181 -20.32 14.04 1.88
C THR A 181 -20.08 15.47 1.38
N PRO A 182 -19.12 15.69 0.47
CA PRO A 182 -18.88 17.02 -0.07
C PRO A 182 -20.09 17.59 -0.80
N LYS A 183 -20.15 18.92 -0.92
CA LYS A 183 -21.25 19.60 -1.62
C LYS A 183 -21.26 19.22 -3.10
N GLU A 184 -22.41 18.78 -3.57
CA GLU A 184 -22.64 18.51 -4.98
C GLU A 184 -22.70 19.78 -5.83
N THR A 185 -22.33 19.63 -7.09
CA THR A 185 -22.45 20.68 -8.13
C THR A 185 -23.14 20.12 -9.38
N GLN A 186 -23.27 20.92 -10.42
CA GLN A 186 -23.77 20.42 -11.72
C GLN A 186 -22.93 19.28 -12.31
N PHE A 187 -21.60 19.24 -12.02
CA PHE A 187 -20.69 18.22 -12.55
C PHE A 187 -20.33 17.15 -11.50
N LEU A 188 -20.59 17.39 -10.23
CA LEU A 188 -20.08 16.57 -9.15
C LEU A 188 -21.24 15.99 -8.34
N LYS A 189 -21.29 14.65 -8.25
CA LYS A 189 -22.25 13.90 -7.45
C LYS A 189 -21.55 12.88 -6.59
N PHE A 190 -22.22 12.39 -5.56
CA PHE A 190 -21.71 11.39 -4.65
C PHE A 190 -22.73 10.28 -4.44
N VAL A 191 -22.27 9.05 -4.46
CA VAL A 191 -23.06 7.87 -4.20
C VAL A 191 -22.60 7.24 -2.89
N LYS A 192 -23.56 6.90 -2.03
CA LYS A 192 -23.39 6.04 -0.87
C LYS A 192 -24.51 5.01 -0.91
N LEU A 193 -24.20 3.81 -1.40
CA LEU A 193 -25.14 2.71 -1.61
C LEU A 193 -24.89 1.62 -0.58
N GLU A 194 -25.91 1.24 0.19
CA GLU A 194 -25.83 0.05 1.03
C GLU A 194 -25.74 -1.20 0.14
N SER A 195 -24.64 -1.94 0.27
CA SER A 195 -24.44 -3.19 -0.45
C SER A 195 -25.12 -4.34 0.30
N LYS A 196 -26.05 -5.02 -0.34
CA LYS A 196 -26.72 -6.20 0.24
C LYS A 196 -25.74 -7.37 0.36
N LEU A 197 -24.85 -7.54 -0.63
CA LEU A 197 -23.84 -8.60 -0.65
C LEU A 197 -22.85 -8.44 0.48
N LEU A 198 -22.27 -7.24 0.63
CA LEU A 198 -21.30 -6.96 1.69
C LEU A 198 -21.94 -6.91 3.06
N SER A 199 -23.14 -6.33 3.19
CA SER A 199 -23.86 -6.29 4.48
C SER A 199 -24.18 -7.71 4.98
N LYS A 200 -24.55 -8.63 4.08
CA LYS A 200 -24.72 -10.05 4.41
C LYS A 200 -23.42 -10.71 4.87
N PHE A 201 -22.30 -10.42 4.18
CA PHE A 201 -20.98 -10.97 4.52
C PHE A 201 -20.50 -10.50 5.90
N TYR A 202 -20.61 -9.20 6.18
CA TYR A 202 -20.17 -8.60 7.44
C TYR A 202 -21.18 -8.70 8.58
N GLY A 203 -22.43 -9.12 8.34
CA GLY A 203 -23.49 -9.19 9.33
C GLY A 203 -23.96 -7.82 9.85
N ARG A 204 -23.67 -6.74 9.13
CA ARG A 204 -24.03 -5.35 9.45
C ARG A 204 -24.03 -4.50 8.18
N PRO A 205 -24.69 -3.31 8.18
CA PRO A 205 -24.71 -2.43 7.01
C PRO A 205 -23.28 -2.05 6.55
N ILE A 206 -22.98 -2.31 5.28
CA ILE A 206 -21.75 -1.88 4.59
C ILE A 206 -22.14 -1.08 3.36
N PHE A 207 -21.42 0.02 3.13
CA PHE A 207 -21.74 0.97 2.06
C PHE A 207 -20.63 1.02 1.02
N LEU A 208 -21.01 0.88 -0.24
CA LEU A 208 -20.19 1.25 -1.39
C LEU A 208 -20.29 2.76 -1.60
N ARG A 209 -19.15 3.41 -1.85
CA ARG A 209 -19.09 4.85 -2.07
C ARG A 209 -18.41 5.14 -3.39
N ALA A 210 -18.91 6.14 -4.11
CA ALA A 210 -18.27 6.62 -5.33
C ALA A 210 -18.46 8.13 -5.51
N GLY A 211 -17.44 8.79 -6.03
CA GLY A 211 -17.55 10.14 -6.57
C GLY A 211 -17.87 10.08 -8.06
N ILE A 212 -18.84 10.86 -8.50
CA ILE A 212 -19.29 10.86 -9.89
C ILE A 212 -18.96 12.21 -10.52
N VAL A 213 -18.28 12.19 -11.67
CA VAL A 213 -18.10 13.40 -12.49
C VAL A 213 -18.93 13.27 -13.76
N LEU A 214 -19.91 14.16 -13.88
CA LEU A 214 -20.82 14.20 -15.01
C LEU A 214 -20.19 14.95 -16.21
N PRO A 215 -20.50 14.57 -17.47
CA PRO A 215 -20.01 15.29 -18.64
C PRO A 215 -20.60 16.69 -18.75
N LYS A 216 -19.92 17.57 -19.51
CA LYS A 216 -20.24 19.01 -19.64
C LYS A 216 -21.70 19.31 -19.93
N ASP A 217 -22.33 18.60 -20.86
CA ASP A 217 -23.67 18.87 -21.34
C ASP A 217 -24.74 17.91 -20.79
N PHE A 218 -24.46 17.29 -19.64
CA PHE A 218 -25.31 16.29 -19.03
C PHE A 218 -26.76 16.79 -18.84
N ASP A 219 -26.96 17.99 -18.30
CA ASP A 219 -28.30 18.52 -18.02
C ASP A 219 -29.02 19.02 -19.27
N LYS A 220 -28.31 19.34 -20.35
CA LYS A 220 -28.88 19.87 -21.58
C LYS A 220 -29.54 18.80 -22.44
N ASN A 221 -29.03 17.57 -22.42
CA ASN A 221 -29.49 16.46 -23.25
C ASN A 221 -30.01 15.30 -22.40
N GLN A 222 -31.28 15.35 -22.04
CA GLN A 222 -31.93 14.39 -21.14
C GLN A 222 -32.10 12.99 -21.73
N SER A 223 -32.07 12.86 -23.06
CA SER A 223 -32.22 11.56 -23.76
C SER A 223 -30.86 10.86 -24.01
N GLN A 224 -29.77 11.55 -23.83
CA GLN A 224 -28.44 11.01 -24.10
C GLN A 224 -27.99 10.08 -22.95
N HIS A 225 -27.46 8.91 -23.33
CA HIS A 225 -26.82 7.96 -22.44
C HIS A 225 -25.30 8.00 -22.68
N TYR A 226 -24.51 7.69 -21.64
CA TYR A 226 -23.08 7.85 -21.64
C TYR A 226 -22.39 6.55 -21.23
N PRO A 227 -21.24 6.18 -21.84
CA PRO A 227 -20.42 5.10 -21.32
C PRO A 227 -19.86 5.49 -19.93
N LEU A 228 -19.53 4.47 -19.12
CA LEU A 228 -18.92 4.66 -17.82
C LEU A 228 -17.40 4.55 -17.92
N TRP A 229 -16.72 5.49 -17.27
CA TRP A 229 -15.30 5.40 -16.95
C TRP A 229 -15.15 5.13 -15.45
N VAL A 230 -14.89 3.87 -15.08
CA VAL A 230 -14.64 3.49 -13.68
C VAL A 230 -13.15 3.69 -13.39
N GLN A 231 -12.87 4.68 -12.55
CA GLN A 231 -11.52 5.06 -12.14
C GLN A 231 -11.25 4.59 -10.72
N ILE A 232 -10.12 3.92 -10.53
CA ILE A 232 -9.64 3.43 -9.25
C ILE A 232 -8.37 4.22 -8.88
N GLY A 233 -8.34 4.80 -7.70
CA GLY A 233 -7.17 5.52 -7.20
C GLY A 233 -6.04 4.59 -6.77
N GLY A 234 -4.88 5.14 -6.42
CA GLY A 234 -3.85 4.42 -5.68
C GLY A 234 -4.24 4.22 -4.21
N LEU A 235 -3.36 3.61 -3.46
CA LEU A 235 -3.53 3.27 -2.04
C LEU A 235 -4.28 4.35 -1.25
N ASN A 236 -5.34 3.96 -0.57
CA ASN A 236 -6.16 4.81 0.31
C ASN A 236 -6.78 6.06 -0.37
N THR A 237 -6.87 6.09 -1.71
CA THR A 237 -7.51 7.21 -2.40
C THR A 237 -9.02 7.14 -2.21
N ARG A 238 -9.59 8.20 -1.64
CA ARG A 238 -11.01 8.27 -1.32
C ARG A 238 -11.85 8.77 -2.51
N TYR A 239 -13.09 8.30 -2.59
CA TYR A 239 -14.09 8.74 -3.58
C TYR A 239 -14.27 10.26 -3.66
N THR A 240 -13.90 10.98 -2.61
CA THR A 240 -13.97 12.45 -2.54
C THR A 240 -12.86 13.16 -3.34
N ALA A 241 -11.85 12.42 -3.86
CA ALA A 241 -10.78 12.98 -4.69
C ALA A 241 -11.31 13.71 -5.93
N VAL A 242 -12.46 13.30 -6.46
CA VAL A 242 -13.15 14.00 -7.57
C VAL A 242 -13.44 15.47 -7.27
N THR A 243 -13.53 15.86 -6.00
CA THR A 243 -13.71 17.26 -5.59
C THR A 243 -12.55 18.12 -6.06
N THR A 244 -11.32 17.62 -5.93
CA THR A 244 -10.13 18.31 -6.44
C THR A 244 -10.02 18.19 -7.95
N MET A 245 -10.32 17.02 -8.53
CA MET A 245 -10.19 16.76 -9.96
C MET A 245 -11.01 17.75 -10.81
N ILE A 246 -12.27 18.00 -10.46
CA ILE A 246 -13.18 18.84 -11.24
C ILE A 246 -13.49 20.18 -10.55
N GLY A 247 -13.31 20.29 -9.25
CA GLY A 247 -13.64 21.50 -8.47
C GLY A 247 -12.60 22.60 -8.53
N THR A 248 -11.32 22.26 -8.84
CA THR A 248 -10.21 23.21 -8.96
C THR A 248 -9.73 23.34 -10.41
N PRO A 249 -9.14 24.46 -10.81
CA PRO A 249 -8.46 24.57 -12.11
C PRO A 249 -7.37 23.50 -12.22
N SER A 250 -7.48 22.64 -13.24
CA SER A 250 -6.55 21.55 -13.50
C SER A 250 -6.61 21.15 -14.97
N SER A 251 -5.58 20.51 -15.48
CA SER A 251 -5.56 19.97 -16.84
C SER A 251 -6.68 18.95 -17.08
N PHE A 252 -7.01 18.16 -16.05
CA PHE A 252 -8.17 17.26 -16.10
C PHE A 252 -9.46 18.04 -16.33
N ARG A 253 -9.75 19.04 -15.49
CA ARG A 253 -10.96 19.86 -15.62
C ARG A 253 -11.06 20.54 -16.98
N GLU A 254 -9.96 21.15 -17.46
CA GLU A 254 -9.91 21.82 -18.76
C GLU A 254 -10.24 20.85 -19.88
N THR A 255 -9.59 19.68 -19.91
CA THR A 255 -9.86 18.63 -20.89
C THR A 255 -11.30 18.12 -20.80
N TRP A 256 -11.79 17.81 -19.58
CA TRP A 256 -13.14 17.28 -19.35
C TRP A 256 -14.23 18.19 -19.87
N LEU A 257 -14.05 19.50 -19.72
CA LEU A 257 -15.03 20.53 -20.11
C LEU A 257 -14.82 21.07 -21.52
N ALA A 258 -13.76 20.68 -22.24
CA ALA A 258 -13.50 21.16 -23.59
C ALA A 258 -14.53 20.64 -24.60
N GLU A 259 -14.72 21.42 -25.69
CA GLU A 259 -15.50 20.97 -26.83
C GLU A 259 -14.80 19.81 -27.54
N GLY A 260 -15.57 18.88 -28.10
CA GLY A 260 -15.04 17.72 -28.82
C GLY A 260 -14.41 16.63 -27.96
N THR A 261 -14.33 16.81 -26.64
CA THR A 261 -13.89 15.75 -25.72
C THR A 261 -14.94 14.64 -25.66
N PRO A 262 -14.55 13.37 -25.77
CA PRO A 262 -15.46 12.23 -25.56
C PRO A 262 -16.18 12.31 -24.22
N ARG A 263 -17.46 11.98 -24.22
CA ARG A 263 -18.34 12.16 -23.05
C ARG A 263 -18.55 10.84 -22.32
N PHE A 264 -18.08 10.78 -21.08
CA PHE A 264 -18.23 9.67 -20.14
C PHE A 264 -18.90 10.16 -18.85
N ILE A 265 -19.45 9.24 -18.09
CA ILE A 265 -19.68 9.41 -16.66
C ILE A 265 -18.46 8.82 -15.96
N LEU A 266 -17.67 9.65 -15.30
CA LEU A 266 -16.55 9.16 -14.49
C LEU A 266 -17.08 8.71 -13.13
N VAL A 267 -16.70 7.51 -12.73
CA VAL A 267 -17.04 6.89 -11.45
C VAL A 267 -15.73 6.61 -10.71
N HIS A 268 -15.42 7.41 -9.70
CA HIS A 268 -14.23 7.22 -8.86
C HIS A 268 -14.60 6.43 -7.62
N LEU A 269 -14.02 5.23 -7.50
CA LEU A 269 -14.29 4.31 -6.40
C LEU A 269 -13.62 4.74 -5.10
N ASP A 270 -14.13 4.27 -3.96
CA ASP A 270 -13.58 4.56 -2.64
C ASP A 270 -12.52 3.52 -2.25
N GLY A 271 -11.27 3.92 -2.07
CA GLY A 271 -10.17 3.07 -1.62
C GLY A 271 -10.16 2.88 -0.09
N ALA A 272 -11.33 2.71 0.55
CA ALA A 272 -11.39 2.50 1.99
C ALA A 272 -12.51 1.53 2.39
N GLY A 273 -12.17 0.61 3.26
CA GLY A 273 -13.05 -0.42 3.79
C GLY A 273 -12.62 -0.88 5.19
N PRO A 274 -13.26 -1.96 5.69
CA PRO A 274 -12.99 -2.48 7.04
C PRO A 274 -11.55 -2.99 7.27
N LEU A 275 -10.82 -3.36 6.22
CA LEU A 275 -9.42 -3.82 6.28
C LEU A 275 -8.48 -2.97 5.41
N GLY A 276 -8.88 -1.76 4.99
CA GLY A 276 -8.19 -0.89 4.06
C GLY A 276 -8.84 -0.88 2.68
N ASP A 277 -8.07 -0.64 1.61
CA ASP A 277 -8.60 -0.71 0.25
C ASP A 277 -9.05 -2.15 -0.08
N PRO A 278 -10.31 -2.35 -0.51
CA PRO A 278 -10.85 -3.68 -0.74
C PRO A 278 -10.38 -4.33 -2.06
N TYR A 279 -9.60 -3.63 -2.88
CA TYR A 279 -9.13 -4.10 -4.20
C TYR A 279 -10.24 -4.51 -5.18
N TYR A 280 -11.48 -4.30 -4.82
CA TYR A 280 -12.67 -4.57 -5.64
C TYR A 280 -12.70 -5.94 -6.34
N VAL A 281 -12.05 -6.95 -5.75
CA VAL A 281 -12.16 -8.35 -6.12
C VAL A 281 -12.79 -9.15 -4.98
N ASP A 282 -13.33 -10.32 -5.29
CA ASP A 282 -13.90 -11.19 -4.27
C ASP A 282 -12.79 -11.86 -3.46
N SER A 283 -12.85 -11.75 -2.14
CA SER A 283 -11.84 -12.32 -1.25
C SER A 283 -12.45 -12.90 0.03
N GLN A 284 -11.69 -13.78 0.70
CA GLN A 284 -12.18 -14.39 1.95
C GLN A 284 -12.29 -13.38 3.10
N ASN A 285 -11.47 -12.34 3.11
CA ASN A 285 -11.43 -11.38 4.21
C ASN A 285 -12.28 -10.13 3.92
N ASN A 286 -12.17 -9.56 2.71
CA ASN A 286 -12.95 -8.38 2.32
C ASN A 286 -14.38 -8.73 1.89
N GLY A 287 -14.65 -10.00 1.52
CA GLY A 287 -15.95 -10.41 1.00
C GLY A 287 -16.11 -10.18 -0.51
N PRO A 288 -17.33 -10.22 -1.04
CA PRO A 288 -17.60 -10.20 -2.49
C PRO A 288 -17.62 -8.78 -3.05
N PHE A 289 -16.49 -8.04 -2.98
CA PHE A 289 -16.41 -6.66 -3.49
C PHE A 289 -16.50 -6.58 -5.02
N GLY A 290 -15.96 -7.57 -5.74
CA GLY A 290 -16.08 -7.64 -7.20
C GLY A 290 -17.53 -7.84 -7.65
N GLU A 291 -18.24 -8.76 -6.99
CA GLU A 291 -19.68 -8.94 -7.23
C GLU A 291 -20.49 -7.70 -6.82
N ALA A 292 -20.17 -7.09 -5.69
CA ALA A 292 -20.89 -5.89 -5.23
C ALA A 292 -20.67 -4.70 -6.18
N LEU A 293 -19.47 -4.53 -6.74
CA LEU A 293 -19.20 -3.52 -7.76
C LEU A 293 -20.02 -3.78 -9.03
N THR A 294 -19.96 -5.02 -9.57
CA THR A 294 -20.53 -5.35 -10.89
C THR A 294 -22.04 -5.58 -10.84
N LYS A 295 -22.58 -6.06 -9.72
CA LYS A 295 -24.01 -6.40 -9.59
C LYS A 295 -24.84 -5.35 -8.84
N GLU A 296 -24.21 -4.47 -8.06
CA GLU A 296 -24.94 -3.48 -7.26
C GLU A 296 -24.54 -2.04 -7.64
N LEU A 297 -23.27 -1.62 -7.46
CA LEU A 297 -22.88 -0.22 -7.61
C LEU A 297 -22.95 0.28 -9.06
N ILE A 298 -22.34 -0.43 -10.01
CA ILE A 298 -22.33 -0.02 -11.43
C ILE A 298 -23.76 -0.01 -11.99
N PRO A 299 -24.61 -1.04 -11.82
CA PRO A 299 -26.00 -0.99 -12.27
C PRO A 299 -26.81 0.14 -11.64
N TYR A 300 -26.58 0.42 -10.36
CA TYR A 300 -27.20 1.57 -9.69
C TYR A 300 -26.83 2.89 -10.38
N ILE A 301 -25.52 3.10 -10.65
CA ILE A 301 -25.04 4.32 -11.30
C ILE A 301 -25.59 4.45 -12.73
N GLU A 302 -25.60 3.37 -13.50
CA GLU A 302 -26.16 3.36 -14.85
C GLU A 302 -27.63 3.78 -14.88
N ALA A 303 -28.43 3.24 -13.95
CA ALA A 303 -29.83 3.58 -13.85
C ALA A 303 -30.09 5.04 -13.42
N HIS A 304 -29.26 5.57 -12.52
CA HIS A 304 -29.50 6.91 -11.93
C HIS A 304 -28.85 8.05 -12.72
N TYR A 305 -27.79 7.77 -13.47
CA TYR A 305 -27.03 8.78 -14.21
C TYR A 305 -27.02 8.55 -15.72
N ARG A 306 -27.99 7.80 -16.26
CA ARG A 306 -28.11 7.56 -17.70
C ARG A 306 -26.86 6.90 -18.30
N GLY A 307 -26.32 5.89 -17.62
CA GLY A 307 -25.29 5.03 -18.19
C GLY A 307 -25.83 4.18 -19.35
N VAL A 308 -24.97 3.85 -20.33
CA VAL A 308 -25.33 2.88 -21.37
C VAL A 308 -25.22 1.48 -20.79
N SER A 309 -26.35 0.76 -20.76
CA SER A 309 -26.40 -0.63 -20.30
C SER A 309 -26.95 -1.52 -21.40
N PRO A 310 -26.41 -2.73 -21.62
CA PRO A 310 -25.17 -3.28 -21.08
C PRO A 310 -23.93 -2.90 -21.90
N GLY A 311 -22.75 -2.87 -21.24
CA GLY A 311 -21.50 -3.18 -21.95
C GLY A 311 -20.59 -2.03 -22.35
N LYS A 312 -20.90 -0.75 -22.09
CA LYS A 312 -19.98 0.35 -22.43
C LYS A 312 -19.27 0.90 -21.21
N ARG A 313 -18.32 0.13 -20.68
CA ARG A 313 -17.60 0.44 -19.43
C ARG A 313 -16.12 0.28 -19.65
N VAL A 314 -15.33 1.27 -19.24
CA VAL A 314 -13.87 1.23 -19.27
C VAL A 314 -13.32 1.43 -17.87
N LEU A 315 -12.13 0.90 -17.64
CA LEU A 315 -11.42 0.93 -16.38
C LEU A 315 -10.16 1.78 -16.49
N SER A 316 -9.81 2.48 -15.44
CA SER A 316 -8.44 2.99 -15.31
C SER A 316 -8.00 3.02 -13.85
N GLY A 317 -6.70 2.99 -13.64
CA GLY A 317 -6.16 3.09 -12.31
C GLY A 317 -4.65 3.29 -12.28
N VAL A 318 -4.14 3.66 -11.09
CA VAL A 318 -2.72 3.83 -10.82
C VAL A 318 -2.36 3.04 -9.56
N SER A 319 -1.17 2.39 -9.56
CA SER A 319 -0.70 1.65 -8.38
C SER A 319 -1.70 0.53 -8.00
N THR A 320 -2.22 0.52 -6.77
CA THR A 320 -3.36 -0.31 -6.35
C THR A 320 -4.48 -0.31 -7.39
N GLY A 321 -4.93 0.86 -7.82
CA GLY A 321 -5.97 0.97 -8.85
C GLY A 321 -5.53 0.45 -10.21
N GLY A 322 -4.23 0.50 -10.51
CA GLY A 322 -3.66 -0.12 -11.71
C GLY A 322 -3.87 -1.63 -11.71
N TRP A 323 -3.51 -2.30 -10.62
CA TRP A 323 -3.76 -3.73 -10.46
C TRP A 323 -5.26 -4.06 -10.49
N VAL A 324 -6.07 -3.29 -9.76
CA VAL A 324 -7.53 -3.50 -9.70
C VAL A 324 -8.16 -3.37 -11.08
N SER A 325 -7.78 -2.37 -11.88
CA SER A 325 -8.30 -2.19 -13.24
C SER A 325 -7.97 -3.39 -14.15
N LEU A 326 -6.74 -3.94 -14.03
CA LEU A 326 -6.35 -5.15 -14.77
C LEU A 326 -7.09 -6.38 -14.25
N ALA A 327 -7.18 -6.57 -12.94
CA ALA A 327 -7.88 -7.69 -12.32
C ALA A 327 -9.36 -7.74 -12.73
N LEU A 328 -10.05 -6.59 -12.67
CA LEU A 328 -11.45 -6.49 -13.10
C LEU A 328 -11.61 -6.81 -14.58
N GLN A 329 -10.70 -6.34 -15.46
CA GLN A 329 -10.73 -6.68 -16.89
C GLN A 329 -10.49 -8.17 -17.13
N VAL A 330 -9.59 -8.79 -16.36
CA VAL A 330 -9.24 -10.22 -16.51
C VAL A 330 -10.32 -11.13 -15.92
N PHE A 331 -10.88 -10.80 -14.76
CA PHE A 331 -11.89 -11.62 -14.09
C PHE A 331 -13.30 -11.42 -14.66
N TYR A 332 -13.58 -10.27 -15.29
CA TYR A 332 -14.85 -9.94 -15.90
C TYR A 332 -14.66 -9.48 -17.37
N PRO A 333 -14.09 -10.34 -18.25
CA PRO A 333 -13.57 -9.92 -19.56
C PRO A 333 -14.65 -9.41 -20.52
N ASP A 334 -15.91 -9.85 -20.36
CA ASP A 334 -17.05 -9.42 -21.17
C ASP A 334 -17.80 -8.23 -20.55
N TYR A 335 -17.50 -7.88 -19.31
CA TYR A 335 -18.19 -6.81 -18.61
C TYR A 335 -17.58 -5.44 -18.89
N PHE A 336 -16.27 -5.39 -19.18
CA PHE A 336 -15.52 -4.18 -19.48
C PHE A 336 -14.93 -4.19 -20.90
N SER A 337 -14.86 -3.01 -21.51
CA SER A 337 -14.36 -2.79 -22.87
C SER A 337 -12.86 -2.51 -22.96
N GLY A 338 -12.19 -2.29 -21.82
CA GLY A 338 -10.75 -2.06 -21.74
C GLY A 338 -10.32 -1.48 -20.40
N ALA A 339 -9.03 -1.69 -20.06
CA ALA A 339 -8.38 -1.20 -18.87
C ALA A 339 -7.12 -0.40 -19.23
N TRP A 340 -7.00 0.82 -18.66
CA TRP A 340 -5.85 1.72 -18.75
C TRP A 340 -5.16 1.77 -17.40
N SER A 341 -4.07 1.03 -17.27
CA SER A 341 -3.35 0.82 -16.01
C SER A 341 -2.02 1.55 -16.00
N SER A 342 -1.72 2.26 -14.91
CA SER A 342 -0.45 2.94 -14.69
C SER A 342 0.27 2.32 -13.49
N CYS A 343 1.51 1.89 -13.69
CA CYS A 343 2.38 1.35 -12.63
C CYS A 343 1.62 0.43 -11.66
N PRO A 344 0.94 -0.64 -12.15
CA PRO A 344 0.12 -1.50 -11.32
C PRO A 344 0.94 -2.15 -10.20
N ASP A 345 0.30 -2.43 -9.08
CA ASP A 345 0.84 -3.33 -8.06
C ASP A 345 1.23 -4.68 -8.69
N PRO A 346 2.04 -5.53 -8.03
CA PRO A 346 2.61 -6.70 -8.67
C PRO A 346 1.58 -7.61 -9.35
N VAL A 347 1.71 -7.75 -10.66
CA VAL A 347 0.84 -8.60 -11.51
C VAL A 347 1.39 -10.02 -11.67
N ASP A 348 2.61 -10.26 -11.20
CA ASP A 348 3.30 -11.55 -11.17
C ASP A 348 4.04 -11.66 -9.83
N PHE A 349 3.63 -12.58 -8.98
CA PHE A 349 4.18 -12.70 -7.63
C PHE A 349 5.55 -13.39 -7.56
N ARG A 350 6.17 -13.72 -8.72
CA ARG A 350 7.60 -13.99 -8.80
C ARG A 350 8.43 -12.70 -8.65
N ALA A 351 7.78 -11.55 -8.80
CA ALA A 351 8.32 -10.23 -8.51
C ALA A 351 7.29 -9.43 -7.68
N LEU A 352 6.96 -9.91 -6.48
CA LEU A 352 6.19 -9.16 -5.49
C LEU A 352 7.10 -8.06 -4.93
N GLN A 353 7.16 -6.90 -5.60
CA GLN A 353 8.29 -5.98 -5.58
C GLN A 353 9.59 -6.75 -5.97
N LEU A 354 10.50 -6.98 -5.02
CA LEU A 354 11.74 -7.75 -5.24
C LEU A 354 11.71 -9.16 -4.59
N ILE A 355 10.54 -9.69 -4.26
CA ILE A 355 10.38 -11.00 -3.63
C ILE A 355 9.84 -11.99 -4.65
N ASN A 356 10.55 -13.09 -4.91
CA ASN A 356 9.91 -14.24 -5.54
C ASN A 356 9.15 -15.04 -4.47
N LEU A 357 7.85 -14.76 -4.38
CA LEU A 357 6.99 -15.33 -3.34
C LEU A 357 6.95 -16.88 -3.38
N TYR A 358 7.23 -17.49 -4.52
CA TYR A 358 7.11 -18.93 -4.71
C TYR A 358 8.40 -19.71 -4.36
N ASP A 359 9.56 -19.08 -4.49
CA ASP A 359 10.85 -19.76 -4.36
C ASP A 359 11.66 -19.30 -3.15
N GLU A 360 11.49 -18.05 -2.70
CA GLU A 360 12.28 -17.51 -1.61
C GLU A 360 11.72 -17.86 -0.23
N GLU A 361 12.59 -18.01 0.77
CA GLU A 361 12.23 -18.38 2.15
C GLU A 361 11.88 -17.18 3.03
N ASN A 362 12.41 -15.99 2.67
CA ASN A 362 12.30 -14.82 3.53
C ASN A 362 12.03 -13.54 2.72
N ALA A 363 11.05 -12.76 3.18
CA ALA A 363 10.68 -11.50 2.56
C ALA A 363 11.63 -10.35 2.94
N PHE A 364 12.23 -10.38 4.15
CA PHE A 364 13.02 -9.27 4.67
C PHE A 364 14.46 -9.28 4.17
N VAL A 365 15.03 -10.47 3.99
CA VAL A 365 16.42 -10.64 3.59
C VAL A 365 16.54 -11.52 2.36
N GLU A 366 17.54 -11.22 1.54
CA GLU A 366 17.95 -12.08 0.45
C GLU A 366 18.76 -13.29 0.98
N ALA A 367 19.01 -14.29 0.13
CA ALA A 367 19.78 -15.49 0.49
C ALA A 367 21.18 -15.17 1.01
N ASN A 368 21.78 -14.05 0.61
CA ASN A 368 23.09 -13.57 1.09
C ASN A 368 23.02 -12.79 2.42
N GLY A 369 21.83 -12.64 3.02
CA GLY A 369 21.61 -11.90 4.27
C GLY A 369 21.45 -10.40 4.12
N ARG A 370 21.44 -9.85 2.89
CA ARG A 370 21.21 -8.43 2.65
C ARG A 370 19.72 -8.08 2.89
N GLU A 371 19.47 -6.96 3.59
CA GLU A 371 18.13 -6.42 3.74
C GLU A 371 17.52 -6.10 2.37
N ARG A 372 16.29 -6.54 2.17
CA ARG A 372 15.57 -6.35 0.91
C ARG A 372 14.95 -4.95 0.86
N PRO A 373 15.22 -4.17 -0.19
CA PRO A 373 14.58 -2.87 -0.39
C PRO A 373 13.06 -3.01 -0.59
N SER A 374 12.32 -2.05 -0.05
CA SER A 374 10.91 -1.83 -0.36
C SER A 374 10.72 -0.59 -1.22
N GLU A 375 11.50 0.46 -0.95
CA GLU A 375 11.40 1.74 -1.65
C GLU A 375 12.78 2.29 -2.02
N ARG A 376 12.85 2.93 -3.19
CA ARG A 376 14.01 3.68 -3.69
C ARG A 376 13.60 5.07 -4.14
N ASP A 377 14.53 6.02 -4.16
CA ASP A 377 14.34 7.28 -4.87
C ASP A 377 14.52 7.11 -6.40
N LEU A 378 14.21 8.15 -7.18
CA LEU A 378 14.38 8.13 -8.65
C LEU A 378 15.84 7.92 -9.11
N ARG A 379 16.82 8.01 -8.22
CA ARG A 379 18.24 7.76 -8.50
C ARG A 379 18.65 6.34 -8.10
N GLY A 380 17.70 5.52 -7.61
CA GLY A 380 17.93 4.15 -7.19
C GLY A 380 18.47 3.99 -5.76
N LYS A 381 18.59 5.07 -4.97
CA LYS A 381 18.99 4.97 -3.57
C LYS A 381 17.84 4.40 -2.75
N VAL A 382 18.09 3.31 -2.04
CA VAL A 382 17.13 2.71 -1.10
C VAL A 382 16.77 3.70 0.01
N THR A 383 15.49 3.90 0.20
CA THR A 383 14.90 4.80 1.22
C THR A 383 14.17 4.04 2.31
N LEU A 384 13.74 2.80 2.04
CA LEU A 384 13.02 1.95 2.97
C LEU A 384 13.30 0.48 2.66
N THR A 385 13.39 -0.36 3.70
CA THR A 385 13.45 -1.82 3.57
C THR A 385 12.08 -2.44 3.87
N ILE A 386 11.84 -3.66 3.37
CA ILE A 386 10.59 -4.39 3.63
C ILE A 386 10.39 -4.61 5.13
N ARG A 387 11.44 -4.95 5.86
CA ARG A 387 11.38 -5.09 7.33
C ARG A 387 10.93 -3.81 8.03
N GLU A 388 11.46 -2.66 7.64
CA GLU A 388 11.08 -1.37 8.24
C GLU A 388 9.63 -1.02 7.93
N GLU A 389 9.18 -1.27 6.69
CA GLU A 389 7.81 -1.03 6.28
C GLU A 389 6.83 -1.93 7.03
N VAL A 390 7.07 -3.26 7.05
CA VAL A 390 6.25 -4.22 7.81
C VAL A 390 6.22 -3.87 9.29
N ARG A 391 7.32 -3.44 9.90
CA ARG A 391 7.32 -3.02 11.30
C ARG A 391 6.49 -1.76 11.54
N ALA A 392 6.49 -0.84 10.61
CA ALA A 392 5.62 0.33 10.71
C ALA A 392 4.14 -0.05 10.58
N GLU A 393 3.83 -1.00 9.72
CA GLU A 393 2.47 -1.53 9.59
C GLU A 393 2.05 -2.37 10.81
N ASN A 394 3.00 -3.11 11.43
CA ASN A 394 2.76 -3.81 12.70
C ASN A 394 2.36 -2.84 13.83
N LEU A 395 2.86 -1.60 13.83
CA LEU A 395 2.40 -0.56 14.76
C LEU A 395 0.90 -0.29 14.58
N LEU A 396 0.42 -0.24 13.35
CA LEU A 396 -0.97 0.09 13.01
C LEU A 396 -1.91 -1.08 13.20
N GLY A 397 -1.46 -2.29 12.87
CA GLY A 397 -2.27 -3.50 12.88
C GLY A 397 -2.54 -4.07 14.27
N ARG A 398 -3.73 -4.66 14.46
CA ARG A 398 -4.10 -5.37 15.68
C ARG A 398 -3.12 -6.52 15.95
N ASN A 399 -2.94 -6.86 17.20
CA ASN A 399 -2.00 -7.88 17.67
C ASN A 399 -0.55 -7.64 17.18
N ASN A 400 -0.21 -6.38 16.92
CA ASN A 400 1.09 -5.98 16.37
C ASN A 400 1.42 -6.72 15.04
N CYS A 401 0.42 -6.90 14.21
CA CYS A 401 0.52 -7.61 12.94
C CYS A 401 0.00 -6.74 11.78
N TYR A 402 0.80 -6.58 10.75
CA TYR A 402 0.51 -5.77 9.57
C TYR A 402 -0.79 -6.17 8.85
N THR A 403 -1.26 -7.40 8.99
CA THR A 403 -2.43 -7.92 8.24
C THR A 403 -3.73 -7.14 8.44
N THR A 404 -3.78 -6.29 9.44
CA THR A 404 -4.93 -5.42 9.74
C THR A 404 -4.51 -3.95 9.87
N SER A 405 -3.40 -3.54 9.25
CA SER A 405 -2.88 -2.18 9.29
C SER A 405 -3.74 -1.19 8.50
N GLY A 406 -4.30 -1.62 7.37
CA GLY A 406 -4.91 -0.75 6.36
C GLY A 406 -3.89 0.01 5.53
N GLU A 407 -2.64 -0.48 5.47
CA GLU A 407 -1.56 -0.02 4.62
C GLU A 407 -1.20 -1.12 3.61
N GLN A 408 -0.22 -0.91 2.75
CA GLN A 408 0.02 -1.72 1.55
C GLN A 408 0.11 -3.24 1.81
N TRP A 409 0.95 -3.67 2.76
CA TRP A 409 1.11 -5.10 3.09
C TRP A 409 -0.15 -5.67 3.75
N GLY A 410 -0.80 -4.86 4.58
CA GLY A 410 -2.08 -5.21 5.19
C GLY A 410 -3.18 -5.41 4.15
N GLU A 411 -3.32 -4.51 3.19
CA GLU A 411 -4.35 -4.57 2.15
C GLU A 411 -4.11 -5.73 1.18
N TRP A 412 -2.87 -5.97 0.75
CA TRP A 412 -2.54 -7.16 -0.05
C TRP A 412 -2.88 -8.44 0.71
N THR A 413 -2.50 -8.50 2.00
CA THR A 413 -2.81 -9.68 2.80
C THR A 413 -4.31 -9.85 3.03
N ALA A 414 -5.04 -8.76 3.30
CA ALA A 414 -6.50 -8.81 3.44
C ALA A 414 -7.19 -9.26 2.14
N THR A 415 -6.65 -8.89 1.00
CA THR A 415 -7.22 -9.25 -0.31
C THR A 415 -6.82 -10.67 -0.72
N PHE A 416 -5.54 -11.01 -0.61
CA PHE A 416 -5.00 -12.22 -1.26
C PHE A 416 -4.88 -13.43 -0.32
N SER A 417 -4.88 -13.24 1.02
CA SER A 417 -4.72 -14.34 1.98
C SER A 417 -6.02 -15.05 2.32
N PRO A 418 -5.93 -16.31 2.77
CA PRO A 418 -7.07 -16.99 3.39
C PRO A 418 -7.40 -16.32 4.74
N ARG A 419 -8.63 -16.56 5.21
CA ARG A 419 -9.09 -16.08 6.50
C ARG A 419 -8.72 -17.07 7.62
N GLY A 420 -8.14 -16.56 8.69
CA GLY A 420 -7.80 -17.31 9.89
C GLY A 420 -9.02 -17.66 10.73
N ARG A 421 -8.83 -18.57 11.68
CA ARG A 421 -9.89 -19.02 12.61
C ARG A 421 -10.38 -17.91 13.54
N ASP A 422 -9.54 -16.92 13.80
CA ASP A 422 -9.86 -15.72 14.58
C ASP A 422 -10.59 -14.64 13.77
N GLY A 423 -10.78 -14.89 12.47
CA GLY A 423 -11.43 -13.97 11.55
C GLY A 423 -10.49 -12.95 10.90
N SER A 424 -9.19 -12.93 11.27
CA SER A 424 -8.18 -12.06 10.66
C SER A 424 -7.56 -12.69 9.40
N PRO A 425 -7.00 -11.89 8.49
CA PRO A 425 -6.21 -12.42 7.37
C PRO A 425 -4.97 -13.17 7.89
N ILE A 426 -4.66 -14.34 7.32
CA ILE A 426 -3.43 -15.06 7.66
C ILE A 426 -2.24 -14.34 7.03
N PRO A 427 -1.19 -13.99 7.80
CA PRO A 427 -0.03 -13.29 7.26
C PRO A 427 0.71 -14.14 6.22
N ILE A 428 1.12 -13.51 5.11
CA ILE A 428 1.90 -14.16 4.05
C ILE A 428 3.34 -14.50 4.53
N TRP A 429 3.83 -13.78 5.51
CA TRP A 429 5.07 -14.05 6.23
C TRP A 429 4.94 -13.68 7.69
N ASP A 430 5.77 -14.30 8.50
CA ASP A 430 5.88 -13.98 9.93
C ASP A 430 6.22 -12.49 10.12
N PRO A 431 5.42 -11.72 10.87
CA PRO A 431 5.56 -10.25 10.97
C PRO A 431 6.85 -9.79 11.65
N THR A 432 7.59 -10.68 12.30
CA THR A 432 8.84 -10.39 13.02
C THR A 432 10.07 -10.85 12.25
N THR A 433 10.02 -12.07 11.70
CA THR A 433 11.18 -12.72 11.07
C THR A 433 11.18 -12.60 9.55
N GLY A 434 10.04 -12.34 8.93
CA GLY A 434 9.89 -12.30 7.47
C GLY A 434 9.84 -13.68 6.80
N ARG A 435 9.82 -14.79 7.56
CA ARG A 435 9.71 -16.14 7.00
C ARG A 435 8.39 -16.31 6.26
N ILE A 436 8.47 -16.64 4.97
CA ILE A 436 7.30 -16.79 4.09
C ILE A 436 6.54 -18.08 4.45
N ASP A 437 5.22 -17.96 4.52
CA ASP A 437 4.31 -19.10 4.67
C ASP A 437 3.99 -19.67 3.29
N ARG A 438 4.45 -20.88 3.02
CA ARG A 438 4.28 -21.55 1.72
C ARG A 438 2.84 -21.93 1.41
N GLU A 439 2.03 -22.24 2.40
CA GLU A 439 0.62 -22.56 2.19
C GLU A 439 -0.16 -21.30 1.81
N VAL A 440 0.13 -20.19 2.47
CA VAL A 440 -0.46 -18.89 2.15
C VAL A 440 0.03 -18.41 0.78
N ALA A 441 1.32 -18.55 0.46
CA ALA A 441 1.86 -18.21 -0.86
C ALA A 441 1.18 -19.01 -1.99
N ASN A 442 0.93 -20.30 -1.77
CA ASN A 442 0.15 -21.11 -2.72
C ASN A 442 -1.30 -20.63 -2.84
N TYR A 443 -1.90 -20.16 -1.75
CA TYR A 443 -3.25 -19.60 -1.81
C TYR A 443 -3.28 -18.30 -2.64
N TRP A 444 -2.25 -17.44 -2.59
CA TRP A 444 -2.16 -16.18 -3.34
C TRP A 444 -2.11 -16.38 -4.86
N LYS A 445 -1.70 -17.54 -5.36
CA LYS A 445 -1.61 -17.85 -6.81
C LYS A 445 -2.89 -17.54 -7.59
N ARG A 446 -4.05 -17.56 -6.95
CA ARG A 446 -5.34 -17.22 -7.57
C ARG A 446 -5.51 -15.75 -7.92
N TYR A 447 -4.68 -14.89 -7.33
CA TYR A 447 -4.66 -13.44 -7.55
C TYR A 447 -3.42 -12.97 -8.31
N ASP A 448 -2.48 -13.87 -8.62
CA ASP A 448 -1.37 -13.61 -9.54
C ASP A 448 -1.93 -13.52 -10.96
N LEU A 449 -2.05 -12.30 -11.50
CA LEU A 449 -2.75 -12.07 -12.77
C LEU A 449 -2.03 -12.72 -13.93
N ARG A 450 -0.69 -12.72 -13.97
CA ARG A 450 0.08 -13.39 -15.01
C ARG A 450 -0.14 -14.91 -14.96
N LEU A 451 -0.12 -15.52 -13.76
CA LEU A 451 -0.36 -16.94 -13.59
C LEU A 451 -1.82 -17.31 -13.93
N TYR A 452 -2.78 -16.47 -13.52
CA TYR A 452 -4.19 -16.66 -13.86
C TYR A 452 -4.41 -16.62 -15.39
N LEU A 453 -3.83 -15.64 -16.07
CA LEU A 453 -3.84 -15.57 -17.53
C LEU A 453 -3.23 -16.82 -18.16
N GLU A 454 -2.12 -17.33 -17.62
CA GLU A 454 -1.49 -18.55 -18.14
C GLU A 454 -2.40 -19.77 -18.04
N GLN A 455 -3.07 -19.94 -16.91
CA GLN A 455 -3.95 -21.07 -16.65
C GLN A 455 -5.24 -21.02 -17.47
N HIS A 456 -5.74 -19.83 -17.80
CA HIS A 456 -7.01 -19.60 -18.47
C HIS A 456 -6.86 -19.00 -19.88
N TRP A 457 -5.65 -19.08 -20.48
CA TRP A 457 -5.36 -18.36 -21.72
C TRP A 457 -6.33 -18.64 -22.87
N ALA A 458 -6.66 -19.91 -23.10
CA ALA A 458 -7.54 -20.31 -24.21
C ALA A 458 -8.96 -19.70 -24.11
N GLU A 459 -9.44 -19.52 -22.89
CA GLU A 459 -10.75 -18.93 -22.59
C GLU A 459 -10.70 -17.40 -22.64
N LEU A 460 -9.67 -16.81 -22.06
CA LEU A 460 -9.57 -15.36 -21.86
C LEU A 460 -9.06 -14.60 -23.09
N ALA A 461 -8.14 -15.19 -23.86
CA ALA A 461 -7.46 -14.48 -24.94
C ALA A 461 -8.43 -13.87 -25.98
N PRO A 462 -9.50 -14.55 -26.45
CA PRO A 462 -10.46 -13.98 -27.39
C PRO A 462 -11.13 -12.70 -26.83
N ASN A 463 -11.46 -12.68 -25.54
CA ASN A 463 -12.23 -11.62 -24.88
C ASN A 463 -11.35 -10.49 -24.37
N LEU A 464 -10.01 -10.66 -24.30
CA LEU A 464 -9.05 -9.64 -23.85
C LEU A 464 -8.36 -8.90 -25.00
N ARG A 465 -8.64 -9.28 -26.24
CA ARG A 465 -7.95 -8.71 -27.41
C ARG A 465 -8.12 -7.19 -27.52
N GLY A 466 -6.99 -6.47 -27.45
CA GLY A 466 -6.95 -5.02 -27.52
C GLY A 466 -7.56 -4.29 -26.30
N LYS A 467 -7.71 -4.97 -25.16
CA LYS A 467 -8.32 -4.40 -23.95
C LYS A 467 -7.35 -4.04 -22.84
N LEU A 468 -6.08 -4.44 -22.93
CA LEU A 468 -5.08 -4.14 -21.90
C LEU A 468 -4.13 -3.03 -22.39
N HIS A 469 -4.17 -1.86 -21.73
CA HIS A 469 -3.33 -0.71 -21.99
C HIS A 469 -2.56 -0.40 -20.70
N ILE A 470 -1.25 -0.63 -20.68
CA ILE A 470 -0.46 -0.56 -19.45
C ILE A 470 0.76 0.32 -19.67
N ALA A 471 1.03 1.21 -18.73
CA ALA A 471 2.25 1.99 -18.66
C ALA A 471 2.99 1.71 -17.35
N SER A 472 4.32 1.63 -17.39
CA SER A 472 5.16 1.42 -16.22
C SER A 472 6.41 2.29 -16.29
N GLY A 473 6.75 2.97 -15.21
CA GLY A 473 8.01 3.73 -15.12
C GLY A 473 9.17 2.81 -14.79
N GLU A 474 10.27 2.87 -15.55
CA GLU A 474 11.48 2.05 -15.32
C GLU A 474 12.21 2.39 -14.01
N ALA A 475 12.03 3.61 -13.50
CA ALA A 475 12.54 4.02 -12.20
C ALA A 475 11.46 4.01 -11.12
N ASP A 476 10.51 3.08 -11.21
CA ASP A 476 9.44 2.93 -10.22
C ASP A 476 10.03 2.79 -8.81
N GLN A 477 9.58 3.63 -7.89
CA GLN A 477 10.13 3.71 -6.56
C GLN A 477 9.84 2.45 -5.71
N PHE A 478 8.79 1.72 -6.04
CA PHE A 478 8.36 0.51 -5.34
C PHE A 478 8.72 -0.78 -6.08
N TYR A 479 9.57 -0.70 -7.12
CA TYR A 479 10.01 -1.84 -7.94
C TYR A 479 8.89 -2.58 -8.66
N LEU A 480 7.75 -1.94 -8.91
CA LEU A 480 6.59 -2.57 -9.56
C LEU A 480 6.82 -2.85 -11.04
N ASN A 481 7.78 -2.16 -11.66
CA ASN A 481 8.23 -2.44 -13.02
C ASN A 481 8.76 -3.87 -13.22
N GLU A 482 9.28 -4.52 -12.17
CA GLU A 482 9.84 -5.88 -12.29
C GLU A 482 8.76 -6.91 -12.64
N ALA A 483 7.60 -6.85 -12.00
CA ALA A 483 6.46 -7.71 -12.35
C ALA A 483 5.92 -7.41 -13.75
N MET A 484 6.01 -6.16 -14.19
CA MET A 484 5.56 -5.74 -15.52
C MET A 484 6.44 -6.31 -16.63
N HIS A 485 7.76 -6.38 -16.44
CA HIS A 485 8.64 -7.05 -17.38
C HIS A 485 8.31 -8.55 -17.54
N LEU A 486 7.98 -9.22 -16.44
CA LEU A 486 7.57 -10.63 -16.49
C LEU A 486 6.24 -10.81 -17.24
N LEU A 487 5.27 -9.93 -17.02
CA LEU A 487 4.00 -9.96 -17.74
C LEU A 487 4.19 -9.67 -19.23
N ASP A 488 4.99 -8.67 -19.58
CA ASP A 488 5.26 -8.31 -20.99
C ASP A 488 5.91 -9.46 -21.74
N HIS A 489 6.95 -10.08 -21.18
CA HIS A 489 7.60 -11.26 -21.74
C HIS A 489 6.60 -12.40 -21.97
N PHE A 490 5.77 -12.69 -20.96
CA PHE A 490 4.72 -13.72 -21.08
C PHE A 490 3.75 -13.42 -22.21
N LEU A 491 3.24 -12.19 -22.34
CA LEU A 491 2.26 -11.83 -23.36
C LEU A 491 2.85 -11.85 -24.79
N GLN A 492 4.13 -11.54 -24.95
CA GLN A 492 4.82 -11.60 -26.24
C GLN A 492 4.93 -13.05 -26.76
N GLU A 493 5.10 -14.01 -25.87
CA GLU A 493 5.24 -15.43 -26.23
C GLU A 493 3.91 -16.14 -26.50
N LYS A 494 2.81 -15.68 -25.90
CA LYS A 494 1.50 -16.37 -25.96
C LYS A 494 0.80 -16.22 -27.29
N LYS A 495 0.14 -17.31 -27.69
CA LYS A 495 -0.70 -17.37 -28.89
C LYS A 495 -2.08 -17.91 -28.51
N PRO A 496 -3.17 -17.36 -29.10
CA PRO A 496 -3.18 -16.17 -29.96
C PRO A 496 -2.76 -14.92 -29.19
N SER A 497 -2.20 -13.91 -29.86
CA SER A 497 -1.88 -12.62 -29.22
C SER A 497 -3.16 -11.89 -28.83
N ILE A 498 -3.17 -11.31 -27.63
CA ILE A 498 -4.26 -10.44 -27.17
C ILE A 498 -4.06 -8.96 -27.54
N GLU A 499 -2.99 -8.63 -28.27
CA GLU A 499 -2.70 -7.26 -28.70
C GLU A 499 -2.69 -6.27 -27.52
N ALA A 500 -2.15 -6.68 -26.37
CA ALA A 500 -1.95 -5.80 -25.23
C ALA A 500 -0.91 -4.72 -25.58
N LYS A 501 -1.19 -3.49 -25.14
CA LYS A 501 -0.25 -2.37 -25.24
C LYS A 501 0.45 -2.21 -23.90
N ILE A 502 1.75 -2.48 -23.84
CA ILE A 502 2.58 -2.25 -22.65
C ILE A 502 3.68 -1.25 -23.03
N VAL A 503 3.82 -0.17 -22.27
CA VAL A 503 4.80 0.88 -22.52
C VAL A 503 5.63 1.11 -21.27
N PHE A 504 6.96 1.05 -21.43
CA PHE A 504 7.91 1.36 -20.36
C PHE A 504 8.47 2.78 -20.55
N GLY A 505 8.50 3.55 -19.46
CA GLY A 505 9.02 4.93 -19.45
C GLY A 505 10.44 4.99 -18.91
N PRO A 506 11.51 5.13 -19.76
CA PRO A 506 12.87 5.25 -19.26
C PRO A 506 13.04 6.43 -18.32
N GLY A 507 13.58 6.18 -17.11
CA GLY A 507 13.79 7.18 -16.07
C GLY A 507 12.51 7.77 -15.46
N LYS A 508 11.34 7.23 -15.77
CA LYS A 508 10.07 7.62 -15.16
C LYS A 508 9.82 6.82 -13.88
N GLY A 509 9.24 7.48 -12.91
CA GLY A 509 8.91 6.88 -11.61
C GLY A 509 7.49 6.36 -11.53
N HIS A 510 7.09 6.03 -10.29
CA HIS A 510 5.77 5.53 -9.95
C HIS A 510 4.65 6.51 -10.36
N GLY A 511 3.55 5.97 -10.89
CA GLY A 511 2.40 6.75 -11.33
C GLY A 511 2.55 7.39 -12.71
N TRP A 512 3.66 7.13 -13.42
CA TRP A 512 3.82 7.61 -14.79
C TRP A 512 2.87 6.91 -15.76
N PHE A 513 2.26 7.70 -16.65
CA PHE A 513 1.44 7.22 -17.75
C PHE A 513 1.88 7.86 -19.06
N ASP A 514 1.79 7.12 -20.17
CA ASP A 514 2.29 7.55 -21.47
C ASP A 514 1.32 8.47 -22.23
N LEU A 515 0.05 8.50 -21.83
CA LEU A 515 -1.01 9.25 -22.50
C LEU A 515 -1.44 10.48 -21.69
N SER A 516 -1.83 11.53 -22.41
CA SER A 516 -2.59 12.63 -21.82
C SER A 516 -4.03 12.20 -21.51
N VAL A 517 -4.73 12.92 -20.63
CA VAL A 517 -6.15 12.68 -20.35
C VAL A 517 -7.00 12.73 -21.64
N ALA A 518 -6.69 13.65 -22.54
CA ALA A 518 -7.40 13.79 -23.80
C ALA A 518 -7.21 12.56 -24.72
N ASP A 519 -6.00 12.05 -24.81
CA ASP A 519 -5.70 10.89 -25.65
C ASP A 519 -6.25 9.60 -25.02
N THR A 520 -6.18 9.47 -23.68
CA THR A 520 -6.83 8.37 -22.95
C THR A 520 -8.33 8.34 -23.25
N LEU A 521 -9.02 9.47 -23.19
CA LEU A 521 -10.46 9.54 -23.48
C LEU A 521 -10.78 9.17 -24.93
N LYS A 522 -9.92 9.52 -25.90
CA LYS A 522 -10.09 9.10 -27.32
C LYS A 522 -9.92 7.59 -27.48
N GLU A 523 -8.88 7.00 -26.86
CA GLU A 523 -8.70 5.53 -26.89
C GLU A 523 -9.87 4.82 -26.24
N MET A 524 -10.33 5.30 -25.08
CA MET A 524 -11.50 4.75 -24.37
C MET A 524 -12.78 4.85 -25.21
N GLN A 525 -12.99 5.97 -25.91
CA GLN A 525 -14.13 6.13 -26.82
C GLN A 525 -14.07 5.11 -27.96
N ALA A 526 -12.91 4.96 -28.57
CA ALA A 526 -12.73 3.97 -29.64
C ALA A 526 -12.97 2.51 -29.13
N ALA A 527 -12.62 2.22 -27.86
CA ALA A 527 -12.85 0.90 -27.29
C ALA A 527 -14.34 0.60 -27.03
N VAL A 528 -15.12 1.58 -26.57
CA VAL A 528 -16.58 1.39 -26.32
C VAL A 528 -17.42 1.46 -27.60
N GLU A 529 -16.86 1.94 -28.70
CA GLU A 529 -17.52 1.98 -30.02
C GLU A 529 -17.32 0.70 -30.83
N LYS A 530 -16.36 -0.14 -30.45
CA LYS A 530 -16.18 -1.47 -31.07
C LYS A 530 -17.46 -2.28 -30.88
N PRO A 531 -17.90 -2.99 -31.93
CA PRO A 531 -19.12 -3.82 -31.90
C PRO A 531 -19.01 -4.98 -30.91
#